data_e11de504874693fcf1f9e20761b6fb34
#
_entry.id   e11de504874693fcf1f9e20761b6fb34
#
_cell.length_a   1.000
_cell.length_b   1.000
_cell.length_c   1.000
_cell.angle_alpha   90.00
_cell.angle_beta   90.00
_cell.angle_gamma   90.00
#
_symmetry.space_group_name_H-M   'P 1'
#
loop_
_entity.id
_entity.type
_entity.pdbx_description
1 polymer ?
#
loop_
_entity_poly.entity_id
_entity_poly.type
_entity_poly.pdbx_seq_one_letter_code
_entity_poly.pdbx_strand_id
1 'polypeptide(L)'
;MTATIRRATAEDAAALAELGTATFIESFGKLYVPRDLQAFLEESHSIEAYAKVLANPAYALWIAERPAEDGKPRAIGYAQAGSCGLPHADAKPGDGELKRLYLLKSEQNGGVGRALFDQALAWLERDGPRTLWISVWSENLGAQRFYGRYGFEFAGEYAFIVGEQRDREFMYR
;
A
#
# COMPACT_ATOMS: atom_id res chain seq x y z
N MET A 1 9.46 -4.79 -21.43
CA MET A 1 8.11 -4.24 -21.72
C MET A 1 7.73 -3.26 -20.62
N THR A 2 7.12 -2.13 -20.97
CA THR A 2 6.75 -1.08 -20.01
C THR A 2 5.54 -1.52 -19.19
N ALA A 3 5.54 -1.25 -17.87
CA ALA A 3 4.36 -1.46 -17.04
C ALA A 3 3.29 -0.40 -17.34
N THR A 4 2.03 -0.80 -17.32
CA THR A 4 0.88 0.10 -17.38
C THR A 4 0.28 0.25 -16.00
N ILE A 5 -0.17 1.45 -15.66
CA ILE A 5 -0.86 1.72 -14.40
C ILE A 5 -2.28 2.19 -14.72
N ARG A 6 -3.24 1.59 -14.06
CA ARG A 6 -4.65 1.97 -14.19
C ARG A 6 -5.35 2.00 -12.85
N ARG A 7 -6.46 2.70 -12.79
CA ARG A 7 -7.37 2.64 -11.65
C ARG A 7 -7.95 1.24 -11.50
N ALA A 8 -7.96 0.72 -10.29
CA ALA A 8 -8.62 -0.54 -9.98
C ALA A 8 -10.15 -0.36 -9.92
N THR A 9 -10.87 -1.40 -10.32
CA THR A 9 -12.33 -1.49 -10.31
C THR A 9 -12.79 -2.65 -9.41
N ALA A 10 -14.10 -2.80 -9.22
CA ALA A 10 -14.64 -3.90 -8.42
C ALA A 10 -14.23 -5.30 -8.93
N GLU A 11 -13.95 -5.43 -10.23
CA GLU A 11 -13.51 -6.69 -10.86
C GLU A 11 -12.09 -7.10 -10.45
N ASP A 12 -11.31 -6.18 -9.92
CA ASP A 12 -9.92 -6.41 -9.55
C ASP A 12 -9.74 -6.99 -8.13
N ALA A 13 -10.81 -7.19 -7.37
CA ALA A 13 -10.72 -7.64 -5.98
C ALA A 13 -9.92 -8.94 -5.82
N ALA A 14 -10.10 -9.91 -6.71
CA ALA A 14 -9.35 -11.17 -6.69
C ALA A 14 -7.87 -10.98 -7.02
N ALA A 15 -7.55 -10.19 -8.05
CA ALA A 15 -6.17 -9.90 -8.42
C ALA A 15 -5.43 -9.11 -7.32
N LEU A 16 -6.12 -8.16 -6.67
CA LEU A 16 -5.59 -7.43 -5.53
C LEU A 16 -5.37 -8.31 -4.30
N ALA A 17 -6.27 -9.26 -4.02
CA ALA A 17 -6.11 -10.21 -2.92
C ALA A 17 -4.89 -11.11 -3.13
N GLU A 18 -4.70 -11.65 -4.34
CA GLU A 18 -3.54 -12.46 -4.70
C GLU A 18 -2.23 -11.64 -4.60
N LEU A 19 -2.21 -10.47 -5.22
CA LEU A 19 -1.04 -9.58 -5.23
C LEU A 19 -0.71 -9.06 -3.83
N GLY A 20 -1.72 -8.63 -3.04
CA GLY A 20 -1.54 -8.16 -1.68
C GLY A 20 -0.98 -9.24 -0.76
N THR A 21 -1.50 -10.47 -0.87
CA THR A 21 -0.98 -11.63 -0.15
C THR A 21 0.47 -11.92 -0.55
N ALA A 22 0.77 -12.00 -1.83
CA ALA A 22 2.12 -12.31 -2.31
C ALA A 22 3.14 -11.25 -1.87
N THR A 23 2.86 -9.98 -2.06
CA THR A 23 3.76 -8.87 -1.68
C THR A 23 3.95 -8.76 -0.18
N PHE A 24 2.90 -9.01 0.62
CA PHE A 24 3.01 -9.02 2.08
C PHE A 24 3.90 -10.18 2.56
N ILE A 25 3.69 -11.39 2.05
CA ILE A 25 4.52 -12.56 2.38
C ILE A 25 5.98 -12.33 1.98
N GLU A 26 6.24 -11.80 0.79
CA GLU A 26 7.61 -11.49 0.34
C GLU A 26 8.32 -10.50 1.27
N SER A 27 7.59 -9.52 1.80
CA SER A 27 8.15 -8.45 2.62
C SER A 27 8.24 -8.83 4.11
N PHE A 28 7.24 -9.50 4.63
CA PHE A 28 7.03 -9.65 6.08
C PHE A 28 6.76 -11.08 6.54
N GLY A 29 6.56 -12.03 5.62
CA GLY A 29 6.11 -13.39 5.97
C GLY A 29 7.00 -14.12 6.97
N LYS A 30 8.30 -13.79 7.02
CA LYS A 30 9.27 -14.39 7.96
C LYS A 30 9.18 -13.83 9.40
N LEU A 31 8.48 -12.73 9.59
CA LEU A 31 8.36 -12.06 10.90
C LEU A 31 7.30 -12.72 11.78
N TYR A 32 6.36 -13.45 11.19
CA TYR A 32 5.15 -13.93 11.87
C TYR A 32 5.09 -15.43 11.93
N VAL A 33 4.49 -15.95 13.02
CA VAL A 33 4.14 -17.37 13.05
C VAL A 33 3.04 -17.68 12.04
N PRO A 34 3.04 -18.87 11.39
CA PRO A 34 2.14 -19.17 10.26
C PRO A 34 0.66 -18.93 10.55
N ARG A 35 0.18 -19.27 11.75
CA ARG A 35 -1.22 -19.08 12.15
C ARG A 35 -1.62 -17.60 12.15
N ASP A 36 -0.78 -16.75 12.73
CA ASP A 36 -1.07 -15.32 12.87
C ASP A 36 -0.95 -14.61 11.52
N LEU A 37 0.02 -15.01 10.70
CA LEU A 37 0.15 -14.54 9.32
C LEU A 37 -1.10 -14.88 8.50
N GLN A 38 -1.57 -16.13 8.57
CA GLN A 38 -2.76 -16.56 7.84
C GLN A 38 -3.99 -15.76 8.27
N ALA A 39 -4.23 -15.62 9.58
CA ALA A 39 -5.36 -14.84 10.09
C ALA A 39 -5.32 -13.38 9.62
N PHE A 40 -4.15 -12.75 9.63
CA PHE A 40 -3.96 -11.40 9.14
C PHE A 40 -4.25 -11.28 7.63
N LEU A 41 -3.76 -12.23 6.83
CA LEU A 41 -3.99 -12.23 5.39
C LEU A 41 -5.47 -12.43 5.04
N GLU A 42 -6.17 -13.30 5.76
CA GLU A 42 -7.62 -13.51 5.61
C GLU A 42 -8.41 -12.23 5.96
N GLU A 43 -8.02 -11.51 6.98
CA GLU A 43 -8.67 -10.26 7.38
C GLU A 43 -8.37 -9.10 6.43
N SER A 44 -7.09 -8.91 6.08
CA SER A 44 -6.60 -7.68 5.42
C SER A 44 -6.38 -7.82 3.92
N HIS A 45 -6.22 -9.02 3.39
CA HIS A 45 -5.90 -9.31 1.99
C HIS A 45 -6.84 -10.32 1.32
N SER A 46 -8.02 -10.57 1.90
CA SER A 46 -9.05 -11.38 1.26
C SER A 46 -9.73 -10.63 0.11
N ILE A 47 -10.42 -11.37 -0.75
CA ILE A 47 -11.25 -10.80 -1.82
C ILE A 47 -12.30 -9.86 -1.23
N GLU A 48 -12.95 -10.27 -0.14
CA GLU A 48 -13.97 -9.50 0.57
C GLU A 48 -13.40 -8.19 1.13
N ALA A 49 -12.18 -8.22 1.67
CA ALA A 49 -11.51 -7.03 2.18
C ALA A 49 -11.26 -6.01 1.05
N TYR A 50 -10.73 -6.45 -0.08
CA TYR A 50 -10.53 -5.56 -1.23
C TYR A 50 -11.83 -5.10 -1.88
N ALA A 51 -12.84 -5.96 -1.96
CA ALA A 51 -14.16 -5.58 -2.48
C ALA A 51 -14.79 -4.44 -1.66
N LYS A 52 -14.69 -4.50 -0.33
CA LYS A 52 -15.15 -3.42 0.57
C LYS A 52 -14.42 -2.11 0.33
N VAL A 53 -13.10 -2.16 0.17
CA VAL A 53 -12.29 -0.95 -0.10
C VAL A 53 -12.62 -0.37 -1.47
N LEU A 54 -12.75 -1.20 -2.50
CA LEU A 54 -13.10 -0.76 -3.86
C LEU A 54 -14.48 -0.14 -3.95
N ALA A 55 -15.43 -0.59 -3.13
CA ALA A 55 -16.79 -0.03 -3.06
C ALA A 55 -16.87 1.28 -2.28
N ASN A 56 -15.85 1.63 -1.50
CA ASN A 56 -15.87 2.82 -0.66
C ASN A 56 -15.24 4.03 -1.40
N PRO A 57 -16.01 5.09 -1.69
CA PRO A 57 -15.52 6.27 -2.42
C PRO A 57 -14.46 7.08 -1.67
N ALA A 58 -14.29 6.85 -0.35
CA ALA A 58 -13.21 7.46 0.43
C ALA A 58 -11.83 6.86 0.13
N TYR A 59 -11.76 5.81 -0.69
CA TYR A 59 -10.53 5.13 -1.07
C TYR A 59 -10.33 5.08 -2.57
N ALA A 60 -9.09 4.89 -2.96
CA ALA A 60 -8.68 4.70 -4.34
C ALA A 60 -7.56 3.68 -4.42
N LEU A 61 -7.64 2.78 -5.40
CA LEU A 61 -6.59 1.80 -5.68
C LEU A 61 -6.15 1.88 -7.14
N TRP A 62 -4.88 1.61 -7.37
CA TRP A 62 -4.26 1.49 -8.69
C TRP A 62 -3.51 0.18 -8.77
N ILE A 63 -3.56 -0.45 -9.94
CA ILE A 63 -2.79 -1.65 -10.25
C ILE A 63 -1.77 -1.30 -11.33
N ALA A 64 -0.54 -1.76 -11.14
CA ALA A 64 0.47 -1.82 -12.18
C ALA A 64 0.48 -3.22 -12.79
N GLU A 65 0.49 -3.29 -14.12
CA GLU A 65 0.42 -4.53 -14.87
C GLU A 65 1.51 -4.60 -15.93
N ARG A 66 2.00 -5.82 -16.20
CA ARG A 66 2.82 -6.15 -17.36
C ARG A 66 2.20 -7.29 -18.15
N PRO A 67 2.42 -7.37 -19.47
CA PRO A 67 2.10 -8.56 -20.23
C PRO A 67 2.89 -9.76 -19.71
N ALA A 68 2.20 -10.87 -19.43
CA ALA A 68 2.80 -12.15 -19.15
C ALA A 68 3.20 -12.86 -20.45
N GLU A 69 3.82 -14.04 -20.37
CA GLU A 69 4.25 -14.83 -21.54
C GLU A 69 3.07 -15.21 -22.45
N ASP A 70 1.88 -15.40 -21.87
CA ASP A 70 0.63 -15.67 -22.58
C ASP A 70 -0.03 -14.41 -23.17
N GLY A 71 0.60 -13.26 -23.03
CA GLY A 71 0.09 -11.96 -23.49
C GLY A 71 -0.97 -11.32 -22.62
N LYS A 72 -1.43 -11.98 -21.55
CA LYS A 72 -2.42 -11.42 -20.62
C LYS A 72 -1.76 -10.45 -19.64
N PRO A 73 -2.49 -9.43 -19.16
CA PRO A 73 -1.98 -8.55 -18.12
C PRO A 73 -1.77 -9.33 -16.82
N ARG A 74 -0.58 -9.18 -16.22
CA ARG A 74 -0.25 -9.70 -14.90
C ARG A 74 -0.05 -8.53 -13.95
N ALA A 75 -0.75 -8.55 -12.83
CA ALA A 75 -0.56 -7.58 -11.77
C ALA A 75 0.81 -7.75 -11.11
N ILE A 76 1.57 -6.66 -10.97
CA ILE A 76 2.94 -6.64 -10.45
C ILE A 76 3.14 -5.71 -9.27
N GLY A 77 2.20 -4.83 -9.00
CA GLY A 77 2.22 -3.89 -7.89
C GLY A 77 0.90 -3.15 -7.78
N TYR A 78 0.69 -2.52 -6.64
CA TYR A 78 -0.51 -1.72 -6.39
C TYR A 78 -0.26 -0.60 -5.38
N ALA A 79 -1.10 0.43 -5.42
CA ALA A 79 -1.19 1.48 -4.43
C ALA A 79 -2.62 1.61 -3.93
N GLN A 80 -2.77 1.95 -2.66
CA GLN A 80 -4.05 2.27 -2.01
C GLN A 80 -3.93 3.59 -1.28
N ALA A 81 -4.82 4.52 -1.55
CA ALA A 81 -4.93 5.81 -0.88
C ALA A 81 -6.32 6.02 -0.30
N GLY A 82 -6.45 6.85 0.72
CA GLY A 82 -7.73 7.12 1.34
C GLY A 82 -7.64 8.14 2.49
N SER A 83 -8.68 8.19 3.30
CA SER A 83 -8.70 9.01 4.51
C SER A 83 -7.67 8.49 5.53
N CYS A 84 -7.04 9.41 6.24
CA CYS A 84 -6.06 9.05 7.27
C CYS A 84 -6.72 8.30 8.43
N GLY A 85 -6.12 7.17 8.81
CA GLY A 85 -6.50 6.34 9.95
C GLY A 85 -5.35 6.09 10.92
N LEU A 86 -4.21 6.77 10.75
CA LEU A 86 -3.05 6.58 11.61
C LEU A 86 -3.29 7.13 13.03
N PRO A 87 -2.77 6.46 14.07
CA PRO A 87 -2.98 6.84 15.47
C PRO A 87 -2.02 7.96 15.91
N HIS A 88 -2.09 9.11 15.26
CA HIS A 88 -1.29 10.28 15.60
C HIS A 88 -2.18 11.43 16.08
N ALA A 89 -1.74 12.14 17.13
CA ALA A 89 -2.52 13.21 17.75
C ALA A 89 -2.80 14.38 16.78
N ASP A 90 -1.91 14.63 15.83
CA ASP A 90 -2.06 15.68 14.84
C ASP A 90 -2.85 15.26 13.60
N ALA A 91 -3.18 13.98 13.44
CA ALA A 91 -4.00 13.52 12.33
C ALA A 91 -5.43 14.03 12.49
N LYS A 92 -5.97 14.63 11.43
CA LYS A 92 -7.27 15.31 11.45
C LYS A 92 -8.24 14.69 10.44
N PRO A 93 -9.55 14.81 10.68
CA PRO A 93 -10.53 14.54 9.64
C PRO A 93 -10.21 15.39 8.40
N GLY A 94 -10.20 14.76 7.24
CA GLY A 94 -9.83 15.41 5.98
C GLY A 94 -8.36 15.22 5.56
N ASP A 95 -7.48 14.76 6.45
CA ASP A 95 -6.13 14.34 6.07
C ASP A 95 -6.19 13.11 5.17
N GLY A 96 -5.23 13.03 4.24
CA GLY A 96 -5.08 11.87 3.35
C GLY A 96 -3.99 10.92 3.83
N GLU A 97 -4.08 9.67 3.39
CA GLU A 97 -3.08 8.65 3.68
C GLU A 97 -2.79 7.79 2.46
N LEU A 98 -1.50 7.62 2.16
CA LEU A 98 -1.07 6.48 1.35
C LEU A 98 -1.05 5.25 2.26
N LYS A 99 -2.03 4.36 2.08
CA LYS A 99 -2.22 3.21 2.96
C LYS A 99 -1.36 2.01 2.57
N ARG A 100 -1.13 1.81 1.29
CA ARG A 100 -0.36 0.69 0.75
C ARG A 100 0.36 1.11 -0.53
N LEU A 101 1.60 0.70 -0.67
CA LEU A 101 2.39 0.78 -1.89
C LEU A 101 3.30 -0.44 -1.92
N TYR A 102 2.92 -1.42 -2.71
CA TYR A 102 3.62 -2.70 -2.79
C TYR A 102 3.90 -3.10 -4.23
N LEU A 103 5.08 -3.67 -4.43
CA LEU A 103 5.48 -4.32 -5.67
C LEU A 103 6.05 -5.69 -5.36
N LEU A 104 5.87 -6.63 -6.27
CA LEU A 104 6.64 -7.87 -6.26
C LEU A 104 8.14 -7.53 -6.26
N LYS A 105 8.95 -8.27 -5.52
CA LYS A 105 10.40 -8.00 -5.39
C LYS A 105 11.10 -7.94 -6.74
N SER A 106 10.71 -8.81 -7.66
CA SER A 106 11.24 -8.85 -9.03
C SER A 106 10.97 -7.58 -9.85
N GLU A 107 10.01 -6.77 -9.45
CA GLU A 107 9.54 -5.58 -10.17
C GLU A 107 10.00 -4.26 -9.53
N GLN A 108 10.74 -4.35 -8.43
CA GLN A 108 11.26 -3.19 -7.73
C GLN A 108 12.42 -2.53 -8.51
N ASN A 109 12.71 -1.28 -8.18
CA ASN A 109 13.78 -0.46 -8.78
C ASN A 109 13.61 -0.09 -10.27
N GLY A 110 12.48 -0.46 -10.89
CA GLY A 110 12.15 -0.13 -12.28
C GLY A 110 11.28 1.14 -12.47
N GLY A 111 11.09 1.95 -11.43
CA GLY A 111 10.28 3.18 -11.50
C GLY A 111 8.78 2.97 -11.35
N VAL A 112 8.29 1.73 -11.32
CA VAL A 112 6.85 1.41 -11.18
C VAL A 112 6.29 1.91 -9.84
N GLY A 113 7.04 1.76 -8.75
CA GLY A 113 6.64 2.25 -7.43
C GLY A 113 6.45 3.76 -7.40
N ARG A 114 7.35 4.51 -8.06
CA ARG A 114 7.22 5.95 -8.21
C ARG A 114 5.95 6.31 -8.99
N ALA A 115 5.71 5.65 -10.11
CA ALA A 115 4.56 5.94 -10.95
C ALA A 115 3.22 5.62 -10.23
N LEU A 116 3.15 4.55 -9.44
CA LEU A 116 2.01 4.25 -8.57
C LEU A 116 1.82 5.32 -7.48
N PHE A 117 2.92 5.75 -6.86
CA PHE A 117 2.89 6.78 -5.83
C PHE A 117 2.42 8.12 -6.39
N ASP A 118 2.90 8.53 -7.57
CA ASP A 118 2.49 9.78 -8.22
C ASP A 118 0.98 9.79 -8.54
N GLN A 119 0.40 8.64 -8.94
CA GLN A 119 -1.06 8.50 -9.12
C GLN A 119 -1.83 8.65 -7.80
N ALA A 120 -1.33 8.04 -6.72
CA ALA A 120 -1.95 8.13 -5.41
C ALA A 120 -1.89 9.57 -4.87
N LEU A 121 -0.75 10.26 -5.01
CA LEU A 121 -0.60 11.66 -4.62
C LEU A 121 -1.55 12.58 -5.37
N ALA A 122 -1.60 12.46 -6.69
CA ALA A 122 -2.50 13.28 -7.53
C ALA A 122 -3.96 13.11 -7.09
N TRP A 123 -4.37 11.90 -6.74
CA TRP A 123 -5.72 11.65 -6.25
C TRP A 123 -5.93 12.21 -4.84
N LEU A 124 -4.96 12.08 -3.95
CA LEU A 124 -5.04 12.61 -2.58
C LEU A 124 -5.17 14.14 -2.57
N GLU A 125 -4.56 14.82 -3.53
CA GLU A 125 -4.55 16.28 -3.66
C GLU A 125 -5.55 16.85 -4.69
N ARG A 126 -6.43 16.00 -5.26
CA ARG A 126 -7.37 16.38 -6.32
C ARG A 126 -8.30 17.54 -5.97
N ASP A 127 -8.62 17.70 -4.69
CA ASP A 127 -9.51 18.75 -4.17
C ASP A 127 -8.72 19.91 -3.51
N GLY A 128 -7.40 19.95 -3.72
CA GLY A 128 -6.47 20.93 -3.18
C GLY A 128 -5.49 20.34 -2.17
N PRO A 129 -4.50 21.15 -1.74
CA PRO A 129 -3.48 20.73 -0.78
C PRO A 129 -4.10 20.34 0.55
N ARG A 130 -3.61 19.24 1.13
CA ARG A 130 -3.96 18.80 2.48
C ARG A 130 -2.79 18.06 3.13
N THR A 131 -2.85 17.85 4.44
CA THR A 131 -1.84 17.02 5.11
C THR A 131 -1.95 15.58 4.65
N LEU A 132 -0.82 15.02 4.26
CA LEU A 132 -0.72 13.63 3.81
C LEU A 132 0.13 12.83 4.79
N TRP A 133 -0.30 11.61 5.06
CA TRP A 133 0.33 10.69 5.99
C TRP A 133 0.74 9.40 5.31
N ILE A 134 1.84 8.82 5.79
CA ILE A 134 2.32 7.50 5.37
C ILE A 134 2.86 6.78 6.61
N SER A 135 2.62 5.48 6.73
CA SER A 135 3.35 4.65 7.69
C SER A 135 4.33 3.71 6.98
N VAL A 136 5.47 3.47 7.64
CA VAL A 136 6.57 2.68 7.11
C VAL A 136 7.16 1.82 8.22
N TRP A 137 7.40 0.54 7.96
CA TRP A 137 8.14 -0.32 8.87
C TRP A 137 9.52 0.28 9.19
N SER A 138 9.88 0.28 10.47
CA SER A 138 11.12 0.92 10.97
C SER A 138 12.40 0.38 10.32
N GLU A 139 12.40 -0.86 9.84
CA GLU A 139 13.53 -1.50 9.15
C GLU A 139 13.53 -1.26 7.63
N ASN A 140 12.47 -0.65 7.08
CA ASN A 140 12.39 -0.36 5.64
C ASN A 140 13.07 0.97 5.29
N LEU A 141 14.38 1.00 5.37
CA LEU A 141 15.20 2.19 5.10
C LEU A 141 15.05 2.68 3.65
N GLY A 142 14.78 1.77 2.72
CA GLY A 142 14.55 2.11 1.31
C GLY A 142 13.29 2.95 1.12
N ALA A 143 12.18 2.54 1.71
CA ALA A 143 10.93 3.29 1.69
C ALA A 143 11.05 4.63 2.42
N GLN A 144 11.70 4.67 3.57
CA GLN A 144 11.94 5.91 4.31
C GLN A 144 12.70 6.94 3.46
N ARG A 145 13.77 6.52 2.77
CA ARG A 145 14.51 7.39 1.83
C ARG A 145 13.64 7.82 0.64
N PHE A 146 12.83 6.90 0.12
CA PHE A 146 11.93 7.20 -0.99
C PHE A 146 10.94 8.31 -0.62
N TYR A 147 10.23 8.18 0.50
CA TYR A 147 9.26 9.17 0.95
C TYR A 147 9.92 10.49 1.38
N GLY A 148 11.12 10.42 1.98
CA GLY A 148 11.89 11.62 2.31
C GLY A 148 12.23 12.49 1.09
N ARG A 149 12.45 11.88 -0.09
CA ARG A 149 12.66 12.64 -1.34
C ARG A 149 11.42 13.40 -1.82
N TYR A 150 10.23 13.00 -1.39
CA TYR A 150 8.99 13.72 -1.63
C TYR A 150 8.66 14.78 -0.56
N GLY A 151 9.54 14.95 0.41
CA GLY A 151 9.35 15.94 1.49
C GLY A 151 8.60 15.43 2.71
N PHE A 152 8.34 14.13 2.80
CA PHE A 152 7.76 13.55 4.01
C PHE A 152 8.80 13.48 5.12
N GLU A 153 8.41 13.93 6.31
CA GLU A 153 9.24 13.97 7.50
C GLU A 153 8.69 13.04 8.59
N PHE A 154 9.59 12.51 9.40
CA PHE A 154 9.21 11.67 10.54
C PHE A 154 8.32 12.46 11.51
N ALA A 155 7.20 11.89 11.89
CA ALA A 155 6.21 12.52 12.77
C ALA A 155 5.96 11.73 14.06
N GLY A 156 6.27 10.44 14.09
CA GLY A 156 6.04 9.60 15.27
C GLY A 156 6.10 8.12 14.94
N GLU A 157 5.77 7.29 15.90
CA GLU A 157 5.76 5.83 15.76
C GLU A 157 4.58 5.18 16.47
N TYR A 158 4.24 3.98 16.03
CA TYR A 158 3.23 3.12 16.68
C TYR A 158 3.59 1.64 16.48
N ALA A 159 2.87 0.76 17.15
CA ALA A 159 3.01 -0.68 16.99
C ALA A 159 2.01 -1.20 15.96
N PHE A 160 2.50 -1.80 14.89
CA PHE A 160 1.69 -2.58 13.94
C PHE A 160 1.59 -4.01 14.47
N ILE A 161 0.38 -4.53 14.62
CA ILE A 161 0.13 -5.78 15.31
C ILE A 161 -0.33 -6.85 14.32
N VAL A 162 0.38 -7.99 14.32
CA VAL A 162 -0.04 -9.23 13.66
C VAL A 162 0.02 -10.34 14.67
N GLY A 163 -1.13 -10.82 15.15
CA GLY A 163 -1.21 -11.76 16.25
C GLY A 163 -0.56 -11.19 17.51
N GLU A 164 0.45 -11.88 18.04
CA GLU A 164 1.22 -11.41 19.21
C GLU A 164 2.44 -10.55 18.84
N GLN A 165 2.81 -10.53 17.54
CA GLN A 165 3.95 -9.76 17.05
C GLN A 165 3.60 -8.27 17.00
N ARG A 166 4.51 -7.44 17.49
CA ARG A 166 4.42 -5.98 17.46
C ARG A 166 5.58 -5.43 16.67
N ASP A 167 5.31 -4.92 15.47
CA ASP A 167 6.30 -4.28 14.63
C ASP A 167 6.31 -2.78 14.86
N ARG A 168 7.49 -2.21 14.88
CA ARG A 168 7.64 -0.77 15.02
C ARG A 168 7.44 -0.09 13.68
N GLU A 169 6.40 0.72 13.60
CA GLU A 169 6.05 1.51 12.42
C GLU A 169 6.32 2.99 12.65
N PHE A 170 6.94 3.63 11.67
CA PHE A 170 7.14 5.08 11.66
C PHE A 170 6.04 5.76 10.85
N MET A 171 5.53 6.86 11.41
CA MET A 171 4.58 7.75 10.71
C MET A 171 5.34 8.94 10.14
N TYR A 172 5.04 9.26 8.89
CA TYR A 172 5.57 10.40 8.15
C TYR A 172 4.43 11.30 7.68
N ARG A 173 4.69 12.60 7.58
CA ARG A 173 3.76 13.58 7.02
C ARG A 173 4.47 14.67 6.20
#